data_eaca7400ebdc31171efb02ed0432587b
#
_entry.id   eaca7400ebdc31171efb02ed0432587b
#
_cell.length_a   1.000
_cell.length_b   1.000
_cell.length_c   1.000
_cell.angle_alpha   90.00
_cell.angle_beta   90.00
_cell.angle_gamma   90.00
#
_symmetry.space_group_name_H-M   'P 1'
#
loop_
_entity.id
_entity.type
_entity.pdbx_description
1 polymer ?
#
loop_
_entity_poly.entity_id
_entity_poly.type
_entity_poly.pdbx_seq_one_letter_code
_entity_poly.pdbx_strand_id
1 'polypeptide(L)'
;GGLYEHYQDNMQNPTFSLGIYTFSDVRAFLENRPLRFLGLGPEGAIDRYWRFDLLGAFVQDAWAVTPRLTLNLGLRYETSTMPIEKYGRDSALPDLLAPAPTTGRLYSNPPRRNFSPRFGFAWDPTGRGRMSIRGGYGWFINTNNQQNLIVTVTNPPATPRFVITNNVTFPNPPFERGVGNTMRPIEWNIMNPSLHMWNLNVQRQAPGQIVLTLGYAGARGVHLMRNTDINIPAPAR
;
A
#
# COMPACT_ATOMS: atom_id res chain seq x y z
N GLY A 1 21.53 14.18 6.32
CA GLY A 1 21.10 14.32 4.93
C GLY A 1 19.63 14.60 4.82
N GLY A 2 19.19 15.02 3.64
CA GLY A 2 17.79 15.29 3.30
C GLY A 2 17.44 14.70 1.95
N LEU A 3 16.13 14.50 1.73
CA LEU A 3 15.53 13.99 0.50
C LEU A 3 14.31 14.83 0.17
N TYR A 4 14.19 15.22 -1.08
CA TYR A 4 12.98 15.77 -1.67
C TYR A 4 12.70 15.08 -2.99
N GLU A 5 11.50 14.56 -3.15
CA GLU A 5 11.05 13.97 -4.40
C GLU A 5 9.68 14.53 -4.76
N HIS A 6 9.51 14.95 -6.00
CA HIS A 6 8.24 15.36 -6.58
C HIS A 6 7.72 14.26 -7.49
N TYR A 7 6.55 13.74 -7.19
CA TYR A 7 5.93 12.67 -7.96
C TYR A 7 4.86 13.20 -8.90
N GLN A 8 4.97 12.80 -10.15
CA GLN A 8 3.95 12.96 -11.18
C GLN A 8 3.50 11.57 -11.63
N ASP A 9 2.50 11.05 -10.94
CA ASP A 9 1.96 9.73 -11.22
C ASP A 9 0.80 9.86 -12.22
N ASN A 10 1.03 9.44 -13.45
CA ASN A 10 0.04 9.42 -14.51
C ASN A 10 -0.35 7.97 -14.76
N MET A 11 -1.54 7.61 -14.35
CA MET A 11 -1.99 6.23 -14.34
C MET A 11 -3.25 6.05 -15.17
N GLN A 12 -3.31 4.91 -15.87
CA GLN A 12 -4.50 4.46 -16.56
C GLN A 12 -4.90 3.08 -16.07
N ASN A 13 -6.15 2.91 -15.70
CA ASN A 13 -6.70 1.63 -15.29
C ASN A 13 -7.84 1.20 -16.22
N PRO A 14 -7.57 0.44 -17.27
CA PRO A 14 -8.58 -0.02 -18.22
C PRO A 14 -9.41 -1.20 -17.70
N THR A 15 -9.25 -1.60 -16.44
CA THR A 15 -10.02 -2.70 -15.84
C THR A 15 -11.51 -2.43 -15.98
N PHE A 16 -12.24 -3.36 -16.57
CA PHE A 16 -13.67 -3.28 -16.90
C PHE A 16 -14.06 -2.25 -17.97
N SER A 17 -13.12 -1.57 -18.63
CA SER A 17 -13.45 -0.57 -19.67
C SER A 17 -14.17 -1.18 -20.87
N LEU A 18 -13.82 -2.41 -21.24
CA LEU A 18 -14.49 -3.18 -22.29
C LEU A 18 -15.70 -3.98 -21.80
N GLY A 19 -15.89 -4.01 -20.47
CA GLY A 19 -16.93 -4.83 -19.84
C GLY A 19 -16.65 -6.32 -19.83
N ILE A 20 -17.38 -7.02 -18.98
CA ILE A 20 -17.35 -8.48 -18.86
C ILE A 20 -18.79 -8.97 -18.97
N TYR A 21 -19.06 -9.79 -19.98
CA TYR A 21 -20.32 -10.50 -20.11
C TYR A 21 -20.17 -11.91 -19.55
N THR A 22 -21.12 -12.31 -18.76
CA THR A 22 -21.21 -13.67 -18.23
C THR A 22 -22.41 -14.38 -18.85
N PHE A 23 -22.20 -15.61 -19.29
CA PHE A 23 -23.24 -16.49 -19.84
C PHE A 23 -23.37 -17.71 -18.94
N SER A 24 -24.55 -18.32 -18.87
CA SER A 24 -24.81 -19.53 -18.06
C SER A 24 -24.02 -20.75 -18.57
N ASP A 25 -23.90 -20.84 -19.89
CA ASP A 25 -23.29 -21.95 -20.60
C ASP A 25 -22.91 -21.56 -22.04
N VAL A 26 -22.25 -22.46 -22.76
CA VAL A 26 -21.82 -22.26 -24.16
C VAL A 26 -23.01 -22.05 -25.10
N ARG A 27 -24.13 -22.69 -24.86
CA ARG A 27 -25.32 -22.52 -25.68
C ARG A 27 -25.89 -21.11 -25.54
N ALA A 28 -25.98 -20.61 -24.32
CA ALA A 28 -26.41 -19.24 -24.06
C ALA A 28 -25.48 -18.20 -24.73
N PHE A 29 -24.17 -18.48 -24.76
CA PHE A 29 -23.22 -17.65 -25.50
C PHE A 29 -23.51 -17.67 -27.01
N LEU A 30 -23.67 -18.84 -27.62
CA LEU A 30 -23.95 -18.97 -29.05
C LEU A 30 -25.30 -18.34 -29.44
N GLU A 31 -26.28 -18.40 -28.54
CA GLU A 31 -27.63 -17.84 -28.73
C GLU A 31 -27.69 -16.34 -28.33
N ASN A 32 -26.56 -15.72 -27.98
CA ASN A 32 -26.47 -14.33 -27.53
C ASN A 32 -27.41 -13.98 -26.37
N ARG A 33 -27.44 -14.86 -25.34
CA ARG A 33 -28.25 -14.69 -24.13
C ARG A 33 -27.35 -14.47 -22.90
N PRO A 34 -26.78 -13.25 -22.73
CA PRO A 34 -25.95 -12.94 -21.59
C PRO A 34 -26.78 -12.90 -20.30
N LEU A 35 -26.21 -13.48 -19.21
CA LEU A 35 -26.80 -13.47 -17.88
C LEU A 35 -26.50 -12.17 -17.12
N ARG A 36 -25.30 -11.64 -17.32
CA ARG A 36 -24.78 -10.50 -16.56
C ARG A 36 -23.79 -9.69 -17.39
N PHE A 37 -23.84 -8.38 -17.19
CA PHE A 37 -22.78 -7.46 -17.60
C PHE A 37 -22.16 -6.78 -16.39
N LEU A 38 -20.84 -6.63 -16.40
CA LEU A 38 -20.07 -5.84 -15.44
C LEU A 38 -19.11 -4.97 -16.23
N GLY A 39 -19.21 -3.65 -16.12
CA GLY A 39 -18.36 -2.73 -16.86
C GLY A 39 -18.44 -1.31 -16.35
N LEU A 40 -17.61 -0.46 -16.93
CA LEU A 40 -17.64 0.99 -16.70
C LEU A 40 -18.71 1.64 -17.58
N GLY A 41 -19.28 2.74 -17.09
CA GLY A 41 -20.17 3.57 -17.90
C GLY A 41 -19.42 4.24 -19.04
N PRO A 42 -20.13 4.67 -20.10
CA PRO A 42 -19.51 5.28 -21.30
C PRO A 42 -18.67 6.52 -21.02
N GLU A 43 -19.00 7.27 -19.96
CA GLU A 43 -18.30 8.49 -19.55
C GLU A 43 -17.25 8.23 -18.45
N GLY A 44 -16.97 6.98 -18.14
CA GLY A 44 -16.03 6.60 -17.09
C GLY A 44 -14.60 7.02 -17.42
N ALA A 45 -14.03 7.93 -16.61
CA ALA A 45 -12.64 8.36 -16.75
C ALA A 45 -11.71 7.30 -16.18
N ILE A 46 -10.95 6.60 -17.02
CA ILE A 46 -10.02 5.53 -16.63
C ILE A 46 -8.60 6.02 -16.32
N ASP A 47 -8.35 7.29 -16.52
CA ASP A 47 -7.06 7.95 -16.29
C ASP A 47 -7.09 8.82 -15.03
N ARG A 48 -5.95 8.90 -14.35
CA ARG A 48 -5.70 9.77 -13.20
C ARG A 48 -4.33 10.39 -13.28
N TYR A 49 -4.18 11.58 -12.74
CA TYR A 49 -2.96 12.36 -12.76
C TYR A 49 -2.67 12.90 -11.36
N TRP A 50 -2.03 12.10 -10.51
CA TRP A 50 -1.70 12.52 -9.16
C TRP A 50 -0.39 13.31 -9.08
N ARG A 51 -0.36 14.24 -8.16
CA ARG A 51 0.81 15.03 -7.80
C ARG A 51 0.97 15.01 -6.29
N PHE A 52 2.16 14.70 -5.83
CA PHE A 52 2.49 14.69 -4.41
C PHE A 52 4.00 14.76 -4.22
N ASP A 53 4.41 15.15 -3.01
CA ASP A 53 5.80 15.32 -2.65
C ASP A 53 6.17 14.36 -1.52
N LEU A 54 7.41 13.89 -1.54
CA LEU A 54 8.04 13.16 -0.45
C LEU A 54 9.18 14.00 0.10
N LEU A 55 9.16 14.21 1.41
CA LEU A 55 10.19 14.92 2.17
C LEU A 55 10.82 13.96 3.16
N GLY A 56 12.15 13.94 3.22
CA GLY A 56 12.89 13.11 4.16
C GLY A 56 14.06 13.85 4.76
N ALA A 57 14.36 13.55 6.01
CA ALA A 57 15.56 13.97 6.70
C ALA A 57 16.13 12.81 7.50
N PHE A 58 17.45 12.72 7.59
CA PHE A 58 18.09 11.69 8.40
C PHE A 58 19.41 12.15 9.00
N VAL A 59 19.71 11.57 10.14
CA VAL A 59 21.01 11.65 10.81
C VAL A 59 21.44 10.25 11.20
N GLN A 60 22.71 9.97 11.02
CA GLN A 60 23.29 8.69 11.45
C GLN A 60 24.73 8.90 11.86
N ASP A 61 25.18 8.10 12.82
CA ASP A 61 26.54 8.10 13.33
C ASP A 61 27.01 6.68 13.62
N ALA A 62 28.30 6.44 13.44
CA ALA A 62 29.01 5.21 13.79
C ALA A 62 30.03 5.54 14.87
N TRP A 63 29.64 5.39 16.12
CA TRP A 63 30.44 5.78 17.27
C TRP A 63 31.25 4.61 17.81
N ALA A 64 32.57 4.71 17.70
CA ALA A 64 33.52 3.81 18.36
C ALA A 64 33.64 4.17 19.85
N VAL A 65 32.75 3.59 20.68
CA VAL A 65 32.70 3.83 22.13
C VAL A 65 33.97 3.33 22.81
N THR A 66 34.47 2.20 22.35
CA THR A 66 35.77 1.63 22.76
C THR A 66 36.43 0.96 21.55
N PRO A 67 37.73 0.58 21.61
CA PRO A 67 38.36 -0.21 20.53
C PRO A 67 37.67 -1.55 20.24
N ARG A 68 36.75 -1.98 21.09
CA ARG A 68 36.04 -3.26 21.01
C ARG A 68 34.53 -3.13 20.79
N LEU A 69 33.99 -1.91 20.87
CA LEU A 69 32.55 -1.66 20.77
C LEU A 69 32.28 -0.48 19.85
N THR A 70 31.58 -0.75 18.78
CA THR A 70 31.03 0.29 17.90
C THR A 70 29.52 0.26 17.99
N LEU A 71 28.90 1.43 18.12
CA LEU A 71 27.46 1.66 18.03
C LEU A 71 27.15 2.36 16.72
N ASN A 72 26.08 1.95 16.05
CA ASN A 72 25.52 2.62 14.91
C ASN A 72 24.14 3.17 15.31
N LEU A 73 23.99 4.47 15.29
CA LEU A 73 22.77 5.16 15.68
C LEU A 73 22.23 5.92 14.47
N GLY A 74 20.94 5.84 14.24
CA GLY A 74 20.32 6.55 13.15
C GLY A 74 18.88 6.93 13.48
N LEU A 75 18.47 8.07 12.95
CA LEU A 75 17.09 8.52 12.94
C LEU A 75 16.76 9.05 11.57
N ARG A 76 15.66 8.54 10.97
CA ARG A 76 15.10 9.02 9.73
C ARG A 76 13.68 9.50 9.96
N TYR A 77 13.33 10.60 9.37
CA TYR A 77 11.97 11.10 9.29
C TYR A 77 11.59 11.24 7.82
N GLU A 78 10.43 10.72 7.45
CA GLU A 78 9.88 10.89 6.10
C GLU A 78 8.40 11.24 6.18
N THR A 79 7.96 12.11 5.32
CA THR A 79 6.54 12.44 5.18
C THR A 79 6.22 12.69 3.72
N SER A 80 5.01 12.28 3.32
CA SER A 80 4.49 12.61 2.00
C SER A 80 3.31 13.57 2.13
N THR A 81 3.12 14.39 1.12
CA THR A 81 1.85 15.10 0.95
C THR A 81 0.78 14.12 0.50
N MET A 82 -0.48 14.49 0.63
CA MET A 82 -1.57 13.70 0.05
C MET A 82 -1.49 13.76 -1.48
N PRO A 83 -1.60 12.63 -2.19
CA PRO A 83 -1.77 12.66 -3.63
C PRO A 83 -3.01 13.47 -4.01
N ILE A 84 -2.84 14.46 -4.86
CA ILE A 84 -3.92 15.30 -5.38
C ILE A 84 -4.10 14.99 -6.86
N GLU A 85 -5.30 14.57 -7.23
CA GLU A 85 -5.66 14.33 -8.63
C GLU A 85 -5.95 15.66 -9.32
N LYS A 86 -5.31 15.88 -10.46
CA LYS A 86 -5.31 17.16 -11.20
C LYS A 86 -6.69 17.70 -11.54
N TYR A 87 -7.65 16.83 -11.77
CA TYR A 87 -9.02 17.20 -12.18
C TYR A 87 -10.05 16.97 -11.07
N GLY A 88 -9.60 16.68 -9.83
CA GLY A 88 -10.47 16.46 -8.68
C GLY A 88 -11.34 15.21 -8.76
N ARG A 89 -10.95 14.21 -9.55
CA ARG A 89 -11.73 12.99 -9.82
C ARG A 89 -11.58 11.91 -8.75
N ASP A 90 -10.77 12.16 -7.74
CA ASP A 90 -10.67 11.28 -6.57
C ASP A 90 -11.93 11.29 -5.75
N SER A 91 -12.18 10.18 -5.07
CA SER A 91 -13.29 10.08 -4.12
C SER A 91 -12.91 9.22 -2.92
N ALA A 92 -13.48 9.55 -1.80
CA ALA A 92 -13.28 8.88 -0.52
C ALA A 92 -14.62 8.60 0.17
N LEU A 93 -14.60 7.65 1.09
CA LEU A 93 -15.72 7.36 1.97
C LEU A 93 -15.30 7.68 3.41
N PRO A 94 -15.60 8.88 3.94
CA PRO A 94 -15.21 9.28 5.29
C PRO A 94 -15.86 8.44 6.38
N ASP A 95 -17.06 7.95 6.11
CA ASP A 95 -17.85 7.07 6.96
C ASP A 95 -18.52 6.00 6.09
N LEU A 96 -18.57 4.77 6.59
CA LEU A 96 -19.25 3.65 5.91
C LEU A 96 -20.75 3.87 5.73
N LEU A 97 -21.35 4.70 6.58
CA LEU A 97 -22.77 5.08 6.53
C LEU A 97 -23.03 6.38 5.76
N ALA A 98 -21.98 6.98 5.18
CA ALA A 98 -22.16 8.20 4.40
C ALA A 98 -23.08 7.97 3.19
N PRO A 99 -24.05 8.86 2.94
CA PRO A 99 -25.01 8.69 1.84
C PRO A 99 -24.37 8.83 0.46
N ALA A 100 -23.20 9.47 0.38
CA ALA A 100 -22.45 9.67 -0.84
C ALA A 100 -20.95 9.79 -0.56
N PRO A 101 -20.08 9.44 -1.53
CA PRO A 101 -18.66 9.67 -1.40
C PRO A 101 -18.32 11.17 -1.43
N THR A 102 -17.25 11.53 -0.73
CA THR A 102 -16.64 12.86 -0.84
C THR A 102 -15.70 12.86 -2.06
N THR A 103 -15.71 13.94 -2.84
CA THR A 103 -14.87 14.09 -4.03
C THR A 103 -13.64 14.97 -3.79
N GLY A 104 -12.62 14.83 -4.64
CA GLY A 104 -11.39 15.63 -4.61
C GLY A 104 -10.36 15.20 -3.57
N ARG A 105 -10.58 14.08 -2.86
CA ARG A 105 -9.66 13.54 -1.85
C ARG A 105 -9.71 12.02 -1.82
N LEU A 106 -8.61 11.40 -1.40
CA LEU A 106 -8.51 9.95 -1.19
C LEU A 106 -8.71 9.55 0.28
N TYR A 107 -8.27 10.39 1.23
CA TYR A 107 -8.33 10.16 2.67
C TYR A 107 -8.21 11.49 3.44
N SER A 108 -8.27 11.48 4.77
CA SER A 108 -8.30 12.70 5.59
C SER A 108 -6.99 13.49 5.50
N ASN A 109 -5.91 12.94 6.02
CA ASN A 109 -4.58 13.55 6.01
C ASN A 109 -3.52 12.46 6.04
N PRO A 110 -2.35 12.68 5.39
CA PRO A 110 -1.24 11.76 5.51
C PRO A 110 -0.71 11.75 6.95
N PRO A 111 -0.38 10.55 7.48
CA PRO A 111 0.23 10.43 8.79
C PRO A 111 1.57 11.17 8.85
N ARG A 112 1.81 11.93 9.93
CA ARG A 112 3.03 12.75 10.09
C ARG A 112 4.02 12.21 11.13
N ARG A 113 3.66 11.18 11.92
CA ARG A 113 4.53 10.60 12.96
C ARG A 113 5.41 9.49 12.40
N ASN A 114 6.22 9.84 11.40
CA ASN A 114 6.98 8.88 10.61
C ASN A 114 8.47 8.89 11.01
N PHE A 115 8.76 8.72 12.29
CA PHE A 115 10.12 8.59 12.80
C PHE A 115 10.56 7.14 12.74
N SER A 116 11.69 6.91 12.10
CA SER A 116 12.30 5.59 11.86
C SER A 116 13.66 5.48 12.55
N PRO A 117 13.71 5.18 13.86
CA PRO A 117 14.95 4.97 14.58
C PRO A 117 15.62 3.68 14.14
N ARG A 118 16.94 3.71 14.13
CA ARG A 118 17.82 2.58 13.83
C ARG A 118 18.93 2.50 14.86
N PHE A 119 19.17 1.31 15.35
CA PHE A 119 20.22 1.02 16.31
C PHE A 119 20.99 -0.22 15.84
N GLY A 120 22.29 -0.18 15.95
CA GLY A 120 23.15 -1.34 15.72
C GLY A 120 24.37 -1.30 16.61
N PHE A 121 24.94 -2.46 16.86
CA PHE A 121 26.20 -2.59 17.58
C PHE A 121 27.07 -3.70 17.00
N ALA A 122 28.36 -3.52 17.14
CA ALA A 122 29.36 -4.54 16.90
C ALA A 122 30.33 -4.58 18.09
N TRP A 123 30.46 -5.73 18.73
CA TRP A 123 31.28 -5.91 19.93
C TRP A 123 32.22 -7.11 19.79
N ASP A 124 33.51 -6.89 20.09
CA ASP A 124 34.51 -7.94 20.29
C ASP A 124 34.75 -8.16 21.79
N PRO A 125 34.05 -9.11 22.44
CA PRO A 125 34.22 -9.36 23.88
C PRO A 125 35.63 -9.86 24.27
N THR A 126 36.33 -10.46 23.30
CA THR A 126 37.66 -11.02 23.56
C THR A 126 38.79 -10.00 23.36
N GLY A 127 38.55 -8.95 22.59
CA GLY A 127 39.54 -7.96 22.20
C GLY A 127 40.70 -8.52 21.35
N ARG A 128 40.53 -9.73 20.79
CA ARG A 128 41.55 -10.42 19.99
C ARG A 128 41.09 -10.64 18.53
N GLY A 129 39.96 -10.09 18.14
CA GLY A 129 39.37 -10.28 16.82
C GLY A 129 38.85 -11.70 16.53
N ARG A 130 38.81 -12.58 17.54
CA ARG A 130 38.37 -13.98 17.40
C ARG A 130 36.89 -14.20 17.66
N MET A 131 36.21 -13.22 18.18
CA MET A 131 34.78 -13.26 18.44
C MET A 131 34.14 -11.92 18.09
N SER A 132 32.98 -11.97 17.46
CA SER A 132 32.19 -10.79 17.13
C SER A 132 30.72 -11.04 17.48
N ILE A 133 30.13 -10.18 18.28
CA ILE A 133 28.70 -10.14 18.55
C ILE A 133 28.16 -8.88 17.89
N ARG A 134 27.21 -9.05 16.97
CA ARG A 134 26.59 -7.96 16.21
C ARG A 134 25.08 -8.07 16.31
N GLY A 135 24.45 -6.94 16.54
CA GLY A 135 23.00 -6.87 16.56
C GLY A 135 22.50 -5.55 16.01
N GLY A 136 21.26 -5.55 15.63
CA GLY A 136 20.61 -4.35 15.13
C GLY A 136 19.12 -4.40 15.28
N TYR A 137 18.55 -3.23 15.35
CA TYR A 137 17.11 -2.96 15.30
C TYR A 137 16.85 -1.80 14.38
N GLY A 138 15.80 -1.91 13.57
CA GLY A 138 15.32 -0.82 12.73
C GLY A 138 13.80 -0.79 12.69
N TRP A 139 13.26 0.41 12.77
CA TRP A 139 11.86 0.68 12.47
C TRP A 139 11.79 1.36 11.10
N PHE A 140 11.03 0.78 10.19
CA PHE A 140 10.87 1.23 8.82
C PHE A 140 9.40 1.59 8.59
N ILE A 141 9.14 2.75 8.03
CA ILE A 141 7.80 3.24 7.75
C ILE A 141 7.66 3.40 6.23
N ASN A 142 6.57 2.87 5.68
CA ASN A 142 6.23 3.05 4.27
C ASN A 142 5.26 4.23 4.14
N THR A 143 5.75 5.38 3.70
CA THR A 143 4.97 6.62 3.57
C THR A 143 4.25 6.75 2.23
N ASN A 144 4.58 5.88 1.26
CA ASN A 144 4.09 6.01 -0.10
C ASN A 144 3.71 4.66 -0.70
N ASN A 145 2.46 4.27 -0.54
CA ASN A 145 1.94 3.06 -1.16
C ASN A 145 1.11 3.39 -2.41
N GLN A 146 1.79 3.64 -3.53
CA GLN A 146 1.18 3.99 -4.81
C GLN A 146 0.29 2.87 -5.38
N GLN A 147 0.55 1.62 -5.06
CA GLN A 147 -0.25 0.50 -5.59
C GLN A 147 -1.72 0.61 -5.23
N ASN A 148 -2.05 1.25 -4.12
CA ASN A 148 -3.45 1.44 -3.72
C ASN A 148 -4.16 2.52 -4.53
N LEU A 149 -3.44 3.41 -5.19
CA LEU A 149 -4.04 4.44 -6.03
C LEU A 149 -4.72 3.83 -7.26
N ILE A 150 -4.15 2.79 -7.87
CA ILE A 150 -4.71 2.18 -9.07
C ILE A 150 -6.14 1.64 -8.88
N VAL A 151 -6.46 1.14 -7.68
CA VAL A 151 -7.80 0.61 -7.42
C VAL A 151 -8.85 1.70 -7.26
N THR A 152 -8.44 2.93 -6.89
CA THR A 152 -9.34 4.06 -6.72
C THR A 152 -9.76 4.71 -8.04
N VAL A 153 -9.03 4.44 -9.14
CA VAL A 153 -9.36 4.94 -10.48
C VAL A 153 -10.80 4.59 -10.87
N THR A 154 -11.27 3.42 -10.47
CA THR A 154 -12.62 2.93 -10.81
C THR A 154 -13.69 3.31 -9.79
N ASN A 155 -13.44 4.34 -8.97
CA ASN A 155 -14.43 4.83 -8.00
C ASN A 155 -15.39 5.86 -8.60
N PRO A 156 -16.67 5.81 -8.22
CA PRO A 156 -17.64 6.85 -8.54
C PRO A 156 -17.29 8.16 -7.80
N PRO A 157 -17.75 9.32 -8.26
CA PRO A 157 -18.61 9.54 -9.43
C PRO A 157 -17.87 9.56 -10.76
N ALA A 158 -16.55 9.76 -10.78
CA ALA A 158 -15.78 9.96 -12.01
C ALA A 158 -15.69 8.70 -12.89
N THR A 159 -15.79 7.51 -12.29
CA THR A 159 -15.72 6.24 -13.02
C THR A 159 -16.74 5.27 -12.45
N PRO A 160 -18.05 5.47 -12.72
CA PRO A 160 -19.08 4.58 -12.20
C PRO A 160 -18.98 3.20 -12.86
N ARG A 161 -19.03 2.16 -12.02
CA ARG A 161 -19.03 0.78 -12.45
C ARG A 161 -20.43 0.19 -12.31
N PHE A 162 -20.96 -0.36 -13.39
CA PHE A 162 -22.31 -0.89 -13.49
C PHE A 162 -22.31 -2.41 -13.43
N VAL A 163 -23.29 -2.95 -12.71
CA VAL A 163 -23.68 -4.36 -12.75
C VAL A 163 -25.10 -4.43 -13.29
N ILE A 164 -25.29 -5.15 -14.38
CA ILE A 164 -26.60 -5.34 -15.05
C ILE A 164 -26.88 -6.84 -15.06
N THR A 165 -28.00 -7.25 -14.48
CA THR A 165 -28.41 -8.66 -14.38
C THR A 165 -29.75 -8.95 -15.03
N ASN A 166 -30.51 -7.92 -15.41
CA ASN A 166 -31.82 -8.06 -16.01
C ASN A 166 -31.82 -7.50 -17.45
N ASN A 167 -32.34 -8.29 -18.38
CA ASN A 167 -32.44 -7.92 -19.79
C ASN A 167 -31.09 -7.39 -20.37
N VAL A 168 -30.04 -8.14 -20.06
CA VAL A 168 -28.71 -7.82 -20.58
C VAL A 168 -28.68 -8.04 -22.07
N THR A 169 -28.21 -7.06 -22.82
CA THR A 169 -28.04 -7.15 -24.27
C THR A 169 -26.56 -7.09 -24.65
N PHE A 170 -26.17 -7.83 -25.65
CA PHE A 170 -24.83 -7.84 -26.20
C PHE A 170 -24.90 -7.41 -27.68
N PRO A 171 -24.04 -6.51 -28.17
CA PRO A 171 -22.87 -5.91 -27.48
C PRO A 171 -23.19 -4.65 -26.67
N ASN A 172 -24.39 -4.12 -26.70
CA ASN A 172 -24.78 -2.85 -26.09
C ASN A 172 -25.57 -3.07 -24.80
N PRO A 173 -24.91 -3.01 -23.61
CA PRO A 173 -25.60 -3.21 -22.34
C PRO A 173 -26.49 -1.99 -22.01
N PRO A 174 -27.70 -2.20 -21.44
CA PRO A 174 -28.62 -1.13 -21.07
C PRO A 174 -28.15 -0.44 -19.76
N PHE A 175 -27.24 0.51 -19.83
CA PHE A 175 -26.63 1.19 -18.66
C PHE A 175 -27.66 1.87 -17.75
N GLU A 176 -28.78 2.34 -18.29
CA GLU A 176 -29.88 2.94 -17.52
C GLU A 176 -30.53 1.97 -16.52
N ARG A 177 -30.34 0.69 -16.70
CA ARG A 177 -30.85 -0.39 -15.80
C ARG A 177 -29.79 -0.95 -14.86
N GLY A 178 -28.57 -0.43 -14.99
CA GLY A 178 -27.45 -0.89 -14.18
C GLY A 178 -27.50 -0.34 -12.77
N VAL A 179 -27.19 -1.20 -11.79
CA VAL A 179 -26.88 -0.75 -10.45
C VAL A 179 -25.39 -0.39 -10.44
N GLY A 180 -25.11 0.91 -10.34
CA GLY A 180 -23.75 1.42 -10.17
C GLY A 180 -23.50 1.76 -8.73
N ASN A 181 -22.22 1.80 -8.31
CA ASN A 181 -21.67 2.35 -7.07
C ASN A 181 -20.88 1.36 -6.22
N THR A 182 -20.23 0.40 -6.85
CA THR A 182 -19.18 -0.32 -6.13
C THR A 182 -17.99 0.63 -5.95
N MET A 183 -17.64 0.93 -4.71
CA MET A 183 -16.51 1.78 -4.37
C MET A 183 -15.39 0.96 -3.74
N ARG A 184 -14.15 1.34 -3.99
CA ARG A 184 -12.93 0.80 -3.37
C ARG A 184 -12.19 1.94 -2.68
N PRO A 185 -12.69 2.43 -1.55
CA PRO A 185 -12.09 3.56 -0.87
C PRO A 185 -10.79 3.14 -0.17
N ILE A 186 -9.88 4.08 -0.04
CA ILE A 186 -8.81 4.00 0.95
C ILE A 186 -9.42 4.36 2.31
N GLU A 187 -8.94 3.74 3.38
CA GLU A 187 -9.35 4.06 4.73
C GLU A 187 -9.17 5.56 5.01
N TRP A 188 -10.25 6.21 5.50
CA TRP A 188 -10.26 7.67 5.67
C TRP A 188 -9.18 8.17 6.62
N ASN A 189 -8.95 7.46 7.73
CA ASN A 189 -7.91 7.77 8.70
C ASN A 189 -6.72 6.81 8.55
N ILE A 190 -6.20 6.72 7.33
CA ILE A 190 -5.11 5.80 7.00
C ILE A 190 -3.89 6.00 7.89
N MET A 191 -3.30 4.91 8.34
CA MET A 191 -2.01 4.88 9.02
C MET A 191 -0.95 4.27 8.11
N ASN A 192 0.28 4.77 8.19
CA ASN A 192 1.36 4.21 7.40
C ASN A 192 1.72 2.81 7.89
N PRO A 193 1.86 1.84 6.98
CA PRO A 193 2.45 0.55 7.29
C PRO A 193 3.85 0.71 7.85
N SER A 194 4.19 -0.08 8.84
CA SER A 194 5.53 -0.07 9.39
C SER A 194 6.04 -1.49 9.66
N LEU A 195 7.37 -1.62 9.63
CA LEU A 195 8.06 -2.87 9.83
C LEU A 195 9.16 -2.67 10.88
N HIS A 196 9.09 -3.43 11.95
CA HIS A 196 10.16 -3.55 12.92
C HIS A 196 11.02 -4.76 12.52
N MET A 197 12.32 -4.57 12.44
CA MET A 197 13.26 -5.64 12.13
C MET A 197 14.36 -5.65 13.16
N TRP A 198 14.80 -6.83 13.57
CA TRP A 198 15.92 -7.01 14.49
C TRP A 198 16.73 -8.24 14.12
N ASN A 199 18.00 -8.20 14.49
CA ASN A 199 18.89 -9.34 14.35
C ASN A 199 19.93 -9.38 15.46
N LEU A 200 20.44 -10.57 15.72
CA LEU A 200 21.59 -10.82 16.59
C LEU A 200 22.44 -11.93 15.97
N ASN A 201 23.72 -11.68 15.82
CA ASN A 201 24.67 -12.62 15.26
C ASN A 201 25.87 -12.74 16.17
N VAL A 202 26.27 -13.98 16.46
CA VAL A 202 27.49 -14.32 17.18
C VAL A 202 28.39 -15.09 16.24
N GLN A 203 29.58 -14.57 16.04
CA GLN A 203 30.59 -15.19 15.20
C GLN A 203 31.82 -15.48 16.03
N ARG A 204 32.39 -16.70 15.95
CA ARG A 204 33.55 -17.12 16.69
C ARG A 204 34.49 -17.94 15.82
N GLN A 205 35.77 -17.59 15.87
CA GLN A 205 36.83 -18.41 15.28
C GLN A 205 37.17 -19.58 16.22
N ALA A 206 37.03 -20.79 15.72
CA ALA A 206 37.42 -22.04 16.39
C ALA A 206 38.82 -22.49 15.92
N PRO A 207 39.47 -23.47 16.60
CA PRO A 207 40.70 -24.07 16.12
C PRO A 207 40.56 -24.64 14.70
N GLY A 208 41.67 -24.70 13.95
CA GLY A 208 41.67 -25.20 12.57
C GLY A 208 41.13 -24.21 11.53
N GLN A 209 41.16 -22.90 11.83
CA GLN A 209 40.65 -21.82 10.95
C GLN A 209 39.15 -21.91 10.62
N ILE A 210 38.38 -22.63 11.42
CA ILE A 210 36.94 -22.74 11.30
C ILE A 210 36.29 -21.50 11.88
N VAL A 211 35.30 -20.91 11.17
CA VAL A 211 34.47 -19.82 11.68
C VAL A 211 33.05 -20.36 11.89
N LEU A 212 32.59 -20.27 13.13
CA LEU A 212 31.22 -20.61 13.51
C LEU A 212 30.40 -19.33 13.59
N THR A 213 29.23 -19.34 12.98
CA THR A 213 28.28 -18.21 13.04
C THR A 213 26.92 -18.74 13.48
N LEU A 214 26.37 -18.12 14.52
CA LEU A 214 24.99 -18.31 14.96
C LEU A 214 24.24 -16.99 14.83
N GLY A 215 23.12 -17.01 14.10
CA GLY A 215 22.32 -15.81 13.85
C GLY A 215 20.84 -16.03 14.16
N TYR A 216 20.21 -14.98 14.65
CA TYR A 216 18.77 -14.87 14.80
C TYR A 216 18.29 -13.57 14.15
N ALA A 217 17.20 -13.63 13.39
CA ALA A 217 16.55 -12.47 12.80
C ALA A 217 15.04 -12.58 13.00
N GLY A 218 14.39 -11.45 13.22
CA GLY A 218 12.95 -11.37 13.34
C GLY A 218 12.42 -10.07 12.72
N ALA A 219 11.13 -10.11 12.40
CA ALA A 219 10.42 -8.95 11.88
C ALA A 219 8.97 -8.94 12.36
N ARG A 220 8.41 -7.73 12.53
CA ARG A 220 6.99 -7.52 12.86
C ARG A 220 6.43 -6.38 12.04
N GLY A 221 5.41 -6.68 11.25
CA GLY A 221 4.62 -5.66 10.54
C GLY A 221 3.51 -5.10 11.43
N VAL A 222 3.26 -3.79 11.32
CA VAL A 222 2.20 -3.06 12.03
C VAL A 222 1.47 -2.18 11.03
N HIS A 223 0.15 -2.08 11.13
CA HIS A 223 -0.73 -1.36 10.19
C HIS A 223 -0.52 -1.79 8.72
N LEU A 224 -0.25 -3.08 8.52
CA LEU A 224 -0.11 -3.61 7.16
C LEU A 224 -1.42 -3.44 6.41
N MET A 225 -1.31 -2.97 5.18
CA MET A 225 -2.47 -2.76 4.33
C MET A 225 -3.07 -4.10 3.90
N ARG A 226 -4.39 -4.15 3.90
CA ARG A 226 -5.16 -5.29 3.41
C ARG A 226 -6.37 -4.80 2.64
N ASN A 227 -6.78 -5.55 1.64
CA ASN A 227 -8.09 -5.39 1.03
C ASN A 227 -9.11 -6.22 1.82
N THR A 228 -10.23 -5.63 2.18
CA THR A 228 -11.33 -6.33 2.84
C THR A 228 -12.64 -5.88 2.24
N ASP A 229 -13.60 -6.79 2.17
CA ASP A 229 -14.98 -6.44 1.87
C ASP A 229 -15.60 -5.86 3.15
N ILE A 230 -16.08 -4.64 3.06
CA ILE A 230 -16.73 -3.93 4.17
C ILE A 230 -18.24 -4.13 4.20
N ASN A 231 -18.80 -4.73 3.16
CA ASN A 231 -20.24 -5.01 3.03
C ASN A 231 -20.57 -6.48 3.38
N ILE A 232 -19.88 -7.03 4.37
CA ILE A 232 -20.16 -8.38 4.86
C ILE A 232 -21.38 -8.33 5.78
N PRO A 233 -22.45 -9.11 5.52
CA PRO A 233 -23.58 -9.20 6.42
C PRO A 233 -23.14 -9.71 7.79
N ALA A 234 -23.72 -9.16 8.85
CA ALA A 234 -23.48 -9.66 10.19
C ALA A 234 -23.86 -11.16 10.25
N PRO A 235 -23.07 -12.02 10.94
CA PRO A 235 -23.44 -13.40 11.14
C PRO A 235 -24.83 -13.48 11.77
N ALA A 236 -25.72 -14.27 11.19
CA ALA A 236 -27.00 -14.57 11.84
C ALA A 236 -26.72 -15.24 13.19
N ARG A 237 -27.27 -14.69 14.27
CA ARG A 237 -27.21 -15.28 15.61
C ARG A 237 -28.23 -16.37 15.74
#